data_6009011b704995d4e4c715cb39181abd
#
_entry.id   6009011b704995d4e4c715cb39181abd
#
_cell.length_a   1.000
_cell.length_b   1.000
_cell.length_c   1.000
_cell.angle_alpha   90.00
_cell.angle_beta   90.00
_cell.angle_gamma   90.00
#
_symmetry.space_group_name_H-M   'P 1'
#
loop_
_entity.id
_entity.type
_entity.pdbx_description
1 polymer ?
#
loop_
_entity_poly.entity_id
_entity_poly.type
_entity_poly.pdbx_seq_one_letter_code
_entity_poly.pdbx_strand_id
1 'polypeptide(L)'
;MLAHCGEVLAVTNGKALTGTPWFIRLIGPLIKRAVLSEKPYRRNSPTHPQYVMADHRDFERERARLLEVLAALKSAGPRPIRHPIFGPMTADEIGWASYRHLDHHLQQFGV
;
A
#
# COMPACT_ATOMS: atom_id res chain seq x y z
N MET A 1 -11.33 -4.81 -2.39
CA MET A 1 -9.92 -5.25 -2.21
C MET A 1 -9.01 -4.74 -3.34
N LEU A 2 -9.21 -5.14 -4.60
CA LEU A 2 -8.31 -4.78 -5.73
C LEU A 2 -8.07 -3.27 -5.86
N ALA A 3 -9.11 -2.44 -5.80
CA ALA A 3 -8.98 -0.98 -5.86
C ALA A 3 -8.14 -0.41 -4.70
N HIS A 4 -8.32 -0.94 -3.49
CA HIS A 4 -7.51 -0.56 -2.33
C HIS A 4 -6.02 -0.90 -2.54
N CYS A 5 -5.73 -2.13 -2.94
CA CYS A 5 -4.35 -2.55 -3.22
C CYS A 5 -3.73 -1.72 -4.35
N GLY A 6 -4.49 -1.46 -5.42
CA GLY A 6 -4.03 -0.62 -6.52
C GLY A 6 -3.70 0.80 -6.08
N GLU A 7 -4.49 1.39 -5.21
CA GLU A 7 -4.24 2.74 -4.69
C GLU A 7 -3.00 2.80 -3.78
N VAL A 8 -2.86 1.85 -2.87
CA VAL A 8 -1.68 1.76 -1.98
C VAL A 8 -0.39 1.62 -2.79
N LEU A 9 -0.38 0.75 -3.78
CA LEU A 9 0.79 0.55 -4.64
C LEU A 9 1.06 1.74 -5.57
N ALA A 10 0.02 2.43 -6.05
CA ALA A 10 0.17 3.64 -6.84
C ALA A 10 0.85 4.76 -6.02
N VAL A 11 0.47 4.93 -4.76
CA VAL A 11 1.13 5.89 -3.84
C VAL A 11 2.58 5.48 -3.59
N THR A 12 2.85 4.20 -3.40
CA THR A 12 4.21 3.68 -3.29
C THR A 12 5.04 3.98 -4.55
N ASN A 13 4.41 3.99 -5.72
CA ASN A 13 5.06 4.31 -7.00
C ASN A 13 5.02 5.81 -7.37
N GLY A 14 4.67 6.70 -6.45
CA GLY A 14 4.79 8.14 -6.60
C GLY A 14 3.49 8.92 -6.73
N LYS A 15 2.32 8.26 -6.72
CA LYS A 15 1.04 8.97 -6.68
C LYS A 15 0.91 9.78 -5.39
N ALA A 16 0.40 11.01 -5.49
CA ALA A 16 0.20 11.87 -4.33
C ALA A 16 -0.79 11.27 -3.34
N LEU A 17 -0.47 11.35 -2.05
CA LEU A 17 -1.36 11.04 -0.94
C LEU A 17 -1.82 12.36 -0.33
N THR A 18 -3.12 12.66 -0.40
CA THR A 18 -3.73 13.90 0.04
C THR A 18 -4.58 13.70 1.30
N GLY A 19 -4.76 14.79 2.08
CA GLY A 19 -5.60 14.72 3.28
C GLY A 19 -4.99 13.94 4.44
N THR A 20 -3.67 13.76 4.47
CA THR A 20 -2.98 13.08 5.57
C THR A 20 -2.97 13.99 6.80
N PRO A 21 -3.58 13.58 7.92
CA PRO A 21 -3.48 14.32 9.16
C PRO A 21 -2.02 14.50 9.60
N TRP A 22 -1.70 15.68 10.14
CA TRP A 22 -0.31 16.00 10.54
C TRP A 22 0.30 15.02 11.54
N PHE A 23 -0.51 14.48 12.49
CA PHE A 23 -0.04 13.54 13.50
C PHE A 23 0.34 12.17 12.91
N ILE A 24 -0.23 11.78 11.77
CA ILE A 24 0.14 10.54 11.06
C ILE A 24 1.62 10.60 10.63
N ARG A 25 2.11 11.77 10.25
CA ARG A 25 3.52 11.95 9.90
C ARG A 25 4.44 11.76 11.12
N LEU A 26 3.98 12.15 12.32
CA LEU A 26 4.74 11.96 13.56
C LEU A 26 4.84 10.49 13.96
N ILE A 27 3.76 9.72 13.80
CA ILE A 27 3.72 8.29 14.13
C ILE A 27 4.14 7.38 12.96
N GLY A 28 4.42 7.97 11.81
CA GLY A 28 4.82 7.25 10.58
C GLY A 28 5.93 6.22 10.78
N PRO A 29 7.03 6.54 11.47
CA PRO A 29 8.08 5.56 11.77
C PRO A 29 7.60 4.36 12.58
N LEU A 30 6.65 4.57 13.49
CA LEU A 30 6.06 3.50 14.30
C LEU A 30 5.17 2.59 13.45
N ILE A 31 4.35 3.20 12.57
CA ILE A 31 3.51 2.47 11.61
C ILE A 31 4.41 1.67 10.64
N LYS A 32 5.48 2.27 10.16
CA LYS A 32 6.48 1.61 9.31
C LYS A 32 7.02 0.34 9.97
N ARG A 33 7.42 0.40 11.23
CA ARG A 33 7.90 -0.77 11.98
C ARG A 33 6.86 -1.88 12.05
N ALA A 34 5.60 -1.53 12.29
CA ALA A 34 4.50 -2.50 12.30
C ALA A 34 4.27 -3.13 10.93
N VAL A 35 4.30 -2.33 9.86
CA VAL A 35 4.12 -2.79 8.47
C VAL A 35 5.25 -3.73 8.03
N LEU A 36 6.48 -3.46 8.45
CA LEU A 36 7.65 -4.25 8.09
C LEU A 36 7.87 -5.48 8.99
N SER A 37 7.19 -5.56 10.13
CA SER A 37 7.32 -6.70 11.04
C SER A 37 6.76 -7.98 10.41
N GLU A 38 7.25 -9.14 10.83
CA GLU A 38 6.76 -10.44 10.38
C GLU A 38 5.41 -10.85 11.00
N LYS A 39 4.93 -10.08 12.00
CA LYS A 39 3.66 -10.34 12.66
C LYS A 39 2.48 -10.11 11.70
N PRO A 40 1.43 -10.93 11.77
CA PRO A 40 0.22 -10.70 10.99
C PRO A 40 -0.35 -9.30 11.20
N TYR A 41 -0.89 -8.70 10.13
CA TYR A 41 -1.59 -7.43 10.26
C TYR A 41 -2.83 -7.58 11.15
N ARG A 42 -3.02 -6.61 12.02
CA ARG A 42 -4.21 -6.57 12.89
C ARG A 42 -5.46 -6.39 12.01
N ARG A 43 -6.50 -7.19 12.29
CA ARG A 43 -7.81 -7.03 11.64
C ARG A 43 -8.40 -5.67 11.96
N ASN A 44 -9.15 -5.11 11.01
CA ASN A 44 -9.86 -3.84 11.14
C ASN A 44 -8.95 -2.67 11.56
N SER A 45 -7.69 -2.70 11.15
CA SER A 45 -6.77 -1.58 11.38
C SER A 45 -7.24 -0.36 10.60
N PRO A 46 -7.19 0.84 11.20
CA PRO A 46 -7.47 2.08 10.50
C PRO A 46 -6.53 2.24 9.29
N THR A 47 -7.07 2.78 8.21
CA THR A 47 -6.28 3.10 7.01
C THR A 47 -6.48 4.56 6.61
N HIS A 48 -5.62 5.07 5.74
CA HIS A 48 -5.74 6.43 5.22
C HIS A 48 -7.06 6.57 4.44
N PRO A 49 -7.79 7.72 4.56
CA PRO A 49 -9.07 7.93 3.87
C PRO A 49 -9.01 7.69 2.36
N GLN A 50 -7.91 8.05 1.69
CA GLN A 50 -7.70 7.81 0.26
C GLN A 50 -7.69 6.33 -0.11
N TYR A 51 -7.41 5.43 0.83
CA TYR A 51 -7.40 3.98 0.62
C TYR A 51 -8.75 3.31 0.89
N VAL A 52 -9.73 4.07 1.42
CA VAL A 52 -11.07 3.56 1.69
C VAL A 52 -11.89 3.54 0.41
N MET A 53 -12.35 2.36 0.01
CA MET A 53 -13.16 2.13 -1.19
C MET A 53 -14.60 1.84 -0.75
N ALA A 54 -15.45 2.86 -0.73
CA ALA A 54 -16.84 2.76 -0.29
C ALA A 54 -17.85 2.69 -1.44
N ASP A 55 -17.41 2.95 -2.67
CA ASP A 55 -18.22 2.93 -3.87
C ASP A 55 -18.20 1.57 -4.60
N HIS A 56 -19.21 1.37 -5.42
CA HIS A 56 -19.27 0.20 -6.30
C HIS A 56 -18.24 0.33 -7.41
N ARG A 57 -17.42 -0.71 -7.60
CA ARG A 57 -16.36 -0.74 -8.61
C ARG A 57 -16.45 -2.01 -9.44
N ASP A 58 -16.13 -1.87 -10.73
CA ASP A 58 -16.06 -3.00 -11.65
C ASP A 58 -14.80 -3.85 -11.35
N PHE A 59 -15.00 -5.14 -11.18
CA PHE A 59 -13.93 -6.07 -10.80
C PHE A 59 -12.83 -6.17 -11.85
N GLU A 60 -13.20 -6.35 -13.13
CA GLU A 60 -12.21 -6.52 -14.21
C GLU A 60 -11.40 -5.24 -14.43
N ARG A 61 -12.04 -4.09 -14.33
CA ARG A 61 -11.36 -2.79 -14.41
C ARG A 61 -10.35 -2.62 -13.27
N GLU A 62 -10.73 -2.91 -12.05
CA GLU A 62 -9.81 -2.76 -10.91
C GLU A 62 -8.70 -3.82 -10.90
N ARG A 63 -8.98 -5.00 -11.41
CA ARG A 63 -7.97 -6.03 -11.65
C ARG A 63 -6.94 -5.58 -12.67
N ALA A 64 -7.38 -5.08 -13.83
CA ALA A 64 -6.49 -4.55 -14.85
C ALA A 64 -5.62 -3.41 -14.31
N ARG A 65 -6.23 -2.47 -13.59
CA ARG A 65 -5.52 -1.34 -12.95
C ARG A 65 -4.46 -1.82 -11.96
N LEU A 66 -4.75 -2.79 -11.12
CA LEU A 66 -3.78 -3.34 -10.17
C LEU A 66 -2.60 -3.98 -10.89
N LEU A 67 -2.85 -4.74 -11.96
CA LEU A 67 -1.79 -5.34 -12.78
C LEU A 67 -0.92 -4.29 -13.46
N GLU A 68 -1.50 -3.19 -13.96
CA GLU A 68 -0.75 -2.07 -14.53
C GLU A 68 0.16 -1.40 -13.50
N VAL A 69 -0.33 -1.16 -12.29
CA VAL A 69 0.47 -0.57 -11.19
C VAL A 69 1.62 -1.49 -10.79
N LEU A 70 1.37 -2.80 -10.71
CA LEU A 70 2.41 -3.79 -10.44
C LEU A 70 3.48 -3.83 -11.55
N ALA A 71 3.05 -3.78 -12.80
CA ALA A 71 3.96 -3.71 -13.95
C ALA A 71 4.81 -2.43 -13.91
N ALA A 72 4.21 -1.28 -13.55
CA ALA A 72 4.93 -0.02 -13.41
C ALA A 72 5.96 -0.06 -12.27
N LEU A 73 5.63 -0.64 -11.13
CA LEU A 73 6.57 -0.85 -10.03
C LEU A 73 7.75 -1.74 -10.45
N LYS A 74 7.46 -2.83 -11.14
CA LYS A 74 8.48 -3.74 -11.67
C LYS A 74 9.40 -3.04 -12.67
N SER A 75 8.84 -2.27 -13.60
CA SER A 75 9.61 -1.53 -14.62
C SER A 75 10.48 -0.42 -14.01
N ALA A 76 10.00 0.23 -12.95
CA ALA A 76 10.77 1.24 -12.23
C ALA A 76 12.01 0.65 -11.53
N GLY A 77 11.96 -0.65 -11.23
CA GLY A 77 13.06 -1.37 -10.58
C GLY A 77 13.25 -1.04 -9.10
N PRO A 78 14.17 -1.75 -8.44
CA PRO A 78 14.50 -1.50 -7.05
C PRO A 78 15.08 -0.10 -6.86
N ARG A 79 14.46 0.72 -6.03
CA ARG A 79 14.95 2.06 -5.68
C ARG A 79 14.46 2.48 -4.30
N PRO A 80 15.22 3.28 -3.55
CA PRO A 80 14.72 3.91 -2.34
C PRO A 80 13.67 4.96 -2.70
N ILE A 81 12.68 5.15 -1.81
CA ILE A 81 11.67 6.20 -1.92
C ILE A 81 11.50 6.93 -0.59
N ARG A 82 10.88 8.09 -0.64
CA ARG A 82 10.31 8.75 0.54
C ARG A 82 8.78 8.55 0.51
N HIS A 83 8.30 7.63 1.32
CA HIS A 83 6.86 7.36 1.40
C HIS A 83 6.14 8.49 2.18
N PRO A 84 4.96 8.94 1.74
CA PRO A 84 4.24 10.04 2.39
C PRO A 84 3.91 9.82 3.87
N ILE A 85 3.70 8.57 4.28
CA ILE A 85 3.39 8.18 5.67
C ILE A 85 4.66 7.70 6.40
N PHE A 86 5.42 6.79 5.79
CA PHE A 86 6.50 6.06 6.45
C PHE A 86 7.86 6.78 6.39
N GLY A 87 7.97 7.85 5.58
CA GLY A 87 9.24 8.51 5.34
C GLY A 87 10.19 7.67 4.47
N PRO A 88 11.52 7.76 4.70
CA PRO A 88 12.48 7.03 3.88
C PRO A 88 12.29 5.51 3.97
N MET A 89 12.26 4.87 2.81
CA MET A 89 12.19 3.40 2.67
C MET A 89 13.25 2.92 1.69
N THR A 90 13.93 1.83 2.04
CA THR A 90 14.86 1.15 1.12
C THR A 90 14.07 0.35 0.07
N ALA A 91 14.74 -0.05 -1.01
CA ALA A 91 14.14 -0.91 -2.03
C ALA A 91 13.62 -2.23 -1.44
N ASP A 92 14.35 -2.85 -0.52
CA ASP A 92 13.95 -4.10 0.13
C ASP A 92 12.72 -3.90 1.03
N GLU A 93 12.67 -2.80 1.78
CA GLU A 93 11.51 -2.45 2.61
C GLU A 93 10.25 -2.25 1.76
N ILE A 94 10.37 -1.59 0.60
CA ILE A 94 9.27 -1.39 -0.34
C ILE A 94 8.77 -2.72 -0.88
N GLY A 95 9.67 -3.58 -1.33
CA GLY A 95 9.33 -4.90 -1.84
C GLY A 95 8.63 -5.76 -0.79
N TRP A 96 9.17 -5.80 0.41
CA TRP A 96 8.61 -6.54 1.53
C TRP A 96 7.23 -6.03 1.96
N ALA A 97 7.08 -4.73 2.14
CA ALA A 97 5.80 -4.11 2.51
C ALA A 97 4.72 -4.34 1.44
N SER A 98 5.07 -4.19 0.17
CA SER A 98 4.16 -4.41 -0.96
C SER A 98 3.72 -5.86 -1.05
N TYR A 99 4.65 -6.81 -0.91
CA TYR A 99 4.34 -8.23 -0.89
C TYR A 99 3.38 -8.58 0.25
N ARG A 100 3.72 -8.19 1.48
CA ARG A 100 2.91 -8.50 2.66
C ARG A 100 1.52 -7.92 2.60
N HIS A 101 1.39 -6.70 2.09
CA HIS A 101 0.10 -6.04 1.95
C HIS A 101 -0.81 -6.79 0.96
N LEU A 102 -0.28 -7.17 -0.19
CA LEU A 102 -1.02 -7.96 -1.17
C LEU A 102 -1.37 -9.35 -0.65
N ASP A 103 -0.40 -10.06 -0.07
CA ASP A 103 -0.59 -11.39 0.50
C ASP A 103 -1.67 -11.40 1.58
N HIS A 104 -1.65 -10.42 2.49
CA HIS A 104 -2.66 -10.27 3.53
C HIS A 104 -4.07 -10.15 2.93
N HIS A 105 -4.25 -9.31 1.93
CA HIS A 105 -5.56 -9.12 1.29
C HIS A 105 -5.99 -10.31 0.44
N LEU A 106 -5.09 -10.94 -0.28
CA LEU A 106 -5.39 -12.15 -1.04
C LEU A 106 -5.85 -13.28 -0.13
N GLN A 107 -5.16 -13.49 0.99
CA GLN A 107 -5.57 -14.49 1.98
C GLN A 107 -6.95 -14.20 2.60
N GLN A 108 -7.30 -12.93 2.84
CA GLN A 108 -8.63 -12.55 3.33
C GLN A 108 -9.76 -12.97 2.36
N PHE A 109 -9.48 -13.06 1.08
CA PHE A 109 -10.43 -13.47 0.04
C PHE A 109 -10.24 -14.92 -0.42
N GLY A 110 -9.39 -15.69 0.24
CA GLY A 110 -9.19 -17.12 -0.02
C GLY A 110 -8.44 -17.42 -1.32
N VAL A 111 -7.63 -16.51 -1.75
CA VAL A 111 -6.83 -16.68 -2.98
C VAL A 111 -5.34 -16.53 -2.73
#